data_96e7f058dda5670ff3f31188ee88c096
#
_entry.id   96e7f058dda5670ff3f31188ee88c096
#
_cell.length_a   1.000
_cell.length_b   1.000
_cell.length_c   1.000
_cell.angle_alpha   90.00
_cell.angle_beta   90.00
_cell.angle_gamma   90.00
#
_symmetry.space_group_name_H-M   'P 1'
#
loop_
_entity.id
_entity.type
_entity.pdbx_description
1 polymer ?
#
loop_
_entity_poly.entity_id
_entity_poly.type
_entity_poly.pdbx_seq_one_letter_code
_entity_poly.pdbx_strand_id
1 'polypeptide(L)'
;MRRNFIALGLIIALLAAGGCTRRGTNCADPGGTIKIGVYGDLSGQTSSFGQSTKNGTQMAADEINARGGINGRQVQLIHEDDQGEPGKAATVVAKLINQDGVRALIGEVASSNSIAAAPNAQEAKVPMITPSSTNVKVTQIGDYIFRVCFIDPFQGEVMAKFAANTLKAKRAAILFDSNSDYSKGLTRFFQESFIALGGQIVSEQAYAQRDRDFSGQLTQIRSASPDVIYVPGYYQEVGVIAKQAKQLGINAPLMGGDGWDAPQLWDLGGEALNGNYISNHYSVDDPSPAIQKFVADYKAKYNGVAPDAIAALAYDAMMVLGDSITRAGGTECAQLRDAIAATKDFKGVTGVISLNAERNAVKPAVVLELRNRKFLYKETIQPGGIAPAASPAASASPSANTNAPANTNAPSNMNAPANTNARPAGNTNAMGANTSGRNSNMSSTNMNR
;
A
#
# COMPACT_ATOMS: atom_id res chain seq x y z
N MET A 1 -19.94 -19.72 74.94
CA MET A 1 -19.35 -20.24 73.71
C MET A 1 -20.07 -19.61 72.53
N ARG A 2 -19.70 -18.40 72.14
CA ARG A 2 -20.20 -17.71 70.97
C ARG A 2 -19.32 -16.48 70.75
N ARG A 3 -18.16 -16.66 70.12
CA ARG A 3 -17.30 -15.55 69.62
C ARG A 3 -16.09 -16.20 68.99
N ASN A 4 -16.11 -16.55 67.71
CA ASN A 4 -14.89 -16.80 66.84
C ASN A 4 -15.26 -17.25 65.43
N PHE A 5 -16.34 -16.72 64.79
CA PHE A 5 -16.65 -17.05 63.35
C PHE A 5 -16.80 -15.83 62.46
N ILE A 6 -16.23 -14.65 62.79
CA ILE A 6 -16.35 -13.44 61.97
C ILE A 6 -14.98 -12.99 61.36
N ALA A 7 -13.89 -13.70 61.64
CA ALA A 7 -12.56 -13.27 61.18
C ALA A 7 -12.04 -13.99 59.93
N LEU A 8 -12.80 -14.89 59.28
CA LEU A 8 -12.33 -15.66 58.14
C LEU A 8 -12.99 -15.27 56.79
N GLY A 9 -13.86 -14.25 56.77
CA GLY A 9 -14.59 -13.81 55.57
C GLY A 9 -13.98 -12.62 54.83
N LEU A 10 -12.93 -11.97 55.36
CA LEU A 10 -12.41 -10.70 54.76
C LEU A 10 -11.07 -10.80 54.06
N ILE A 11 -10.47 -12.00 53.91
CA ILE A 11 -9.16 -12.18 53.24
C ILE A 11 -9.27 -12.72 51.79
N ILE A 12 -10.45 -13.16 51.34
CA ILE A 12 -10.62 -13.75 49.99
C ILE A 12 -11.08 -12.72 48.92
N ALA A 13 -11.43 -11.48 49.32
CA ALA A 13 -11.94 -10.46 48.40
C ALA A 13 -10.87 -9.51 47.80
N LEU A 14 -9.57 -9.69 48.07
CA LEU A 14 -8.50 -8.80 47.59
C LEU A 14 -7.61 -9.39 46.49
N LEU A 15 -7.94 -10.54 45.91
CA LEU A 15 -7.12 -11.19 44.88
C LEU A 15 -7.75 -11.23 43.46
N ALA A 16 -8.85 -10.52 43.21
CA ALA A 16 -9.54 -10.50 41.93
C ALA A 16 -9.43 -9.17 41.18
N ALA A 17 -8.57 -8.23 41.61
CA ALA A 17 -8.22 -7.04 40.82
C ALA A 17 -6.88 -7.22 40.09
N GLY A 18 -6.67 -8.40 39.52
CA GLY A 18 -5.67 -8.61 38.49
C GLY A 18 -6.14 -7.90 37.22
N GLY A 19 -6.03 -6.56 37.19
CA GLY A 19 -6.30 -5.78 36.00
C GLY A 19 -5.51 -6.36 34.83
N CYS A 20 -6.17 -6.63 33.71
CA CYS A 20 -5.54 -6.72 32.39
C CYS A 20 -4.79 -5.39 32.17
N THR A 21 -3.60 -5.28 32.70
CA THR A 21 -2.66 -4.27 32.23
C THR A 21 -2.39 -4.64 30.78
N ARG A 22 -3.05 -3.94 29.84
CA ARG A 22 -2.52 -3.83 28.48
C ARG A 22 -1.03 -3.56 28.69
N ARG A 23 -0.19 -4.51 28.34
CA ARG A 23 1.26 -4.29 28.25
C ARG A 23 1.42 -3.24 27.17
N GLY A 24 1.44 -1.97 27.55
CA GLY A 24 1.94 -0.92 26.70
C GLY A 24 3.32 -1.34 26.25
N THR A 25 3.61 -1.23 24.96
CA THR A 25 4.93 -1.49 24.42
C THR A 25 5.93 -0.72 25.27
N ASN A 26 6.84 -1.45 25.92
CA ASN A 26 7.93 -0.80 26.66
C ASN A 26 8.85 -0.14 25.62
N CYS A 27 8.76 1.18 25.49
CA CYS A 27 9.56 1.95 24.55
C CYS A 27 11.05 1.99 24.89
N ALA A 28 11.45 1.59 26.10
CA ALA A 28 12.85 1.50 26.46
C ALA A 28 13.58 0.47 25.59
N ASP A 29 14.83 0.74 25.25
CA ASP A 29 15.67 -0.22 24.54
C ASP A 29 15.95 -1.44 25.46
N PRO A 30 15.54 -2.66 25.07
CA PRO A 30 15.75 -3.84 25.90
C PRO A 30 17.22 -4.34 25.92
N GLY A 31 18.10 -3.76 25.09
CA GLY A 31 19.44 -4.30 24.83
C GLY A 31 19.42 -5.60 24.03
N GLY A 32 20.56 -6.26 23.91
CA GLY A 32 20.70 -7.54 23.21
C GLY A 32 20.42 -7.46 21.70
N THR A 33 19.93 -8.55 21.11
CA THR A 33 19.63 -8.65 19.67
C THR A 33 18.52 -7.67 19.26
N ILE A 34 18.71 -6.98 18.14
CA ILE A 34 17.74 -6.03 17.58
C ILE A 34 16.77 -6.79 16.72
N LYS A 35 15.53 -6.94 17.17
CA LYS A 35 14.46 -7.61 16.43
C LYS A 35 13.72 -6.62 15.53
N ILE A 36 13.66 -6.90 14.24
CA ILE A 36 12.95 -6.13 13.22
C ILE A 36 11.87 -7.01 12.60
N GLY A 37 10.63 -6.54 12.62
CA GLY A 37 9.52 -7.21 11.94
C GLY A 37 9.52 -6.87 10.46
N VAL A 38 9.39 -7.88 9.61
CA VAL A 38 9.21 -7.71 8.17
C VAL A 38 7.91 -8.40 7.78
N TYR A 39 6.99 -7.67 7.18
CA TYR A 39 5.70 -8.23 6.79
C TYR A 39 5.35 -7.87 5.35
N GLY A 40 4.59 -8.74 4.71
CA GLY A 40 4.15 -8.60 3.33
C GLY A 40 3.45 -9.83 2.82
N ASP A 41 2.96 -9.76 1.60
CA ASP A 41 2.30 -10.86 0.92
C ASP A 41 3.33 -11.94 0.51
N LEU A 42 3.42 -13.04 1.25
CA LEU A 42 4.32 -14.16 0.92
C LEU A 42 3.60 -15.31 0.22
N SER A 43 2.28 -15.40 0.30
CA SER A 43 1.50 -16.53 -0.24
C SER A 43 0.24 -16.12 -1.03
N GLY A 44 -0.10 -14.83 -1.06
CA GLY A 44 -1.25 -14.29 -1.79
C GLY A 44 -0.94 -13.94 -3.24
N GLN A 45 -1.78 -13.08 -3.83
CA GLN A 45 -1.67 -12.73 -5.25
C GLN A 45 -0.45 -11.90 -5.61
N THR A 46 0.02 -11.06 -4.68
CA THR A 46 1.19 -10.21 -4.88
C THR A 46 2.44 -10.78 -4.19
N SER A 47 2.50 -12.11 -4.02
CA SER A 47 3.58 -12.81 -3.30
C SER A 47 4.98 -12.56 -3.87
N SER A 48 5.10 -12.18 -5.14
CA SER A 48 6.37 -11.68 -5.69
C SER A 48 6.91 -10.49 -4.91
N PHE A 49 6.06 -9.53 -4.55
CA PHE A 49 6.45 -8.34 -3.80
C PHE A 49 6.93 -8.69 -2.39
N GLY A 50 6.19 -9.56 -1.69
CA GLY A 50 6.60 -10.02 -0.35
C GLY A 50 7.92 -10.77 -0.38
N GLN A 51 8.13 -11.62 -1.40
CA GLN A 51 9.40 -12.33 -1.56
C GLN A 51 10.56 -11.35 -1.85
N SER A 52 10.34 -10.35 -2.70
CA SER A 52 11.33 -9.31 -2.99
C SER A 52 11.65 -8.48 -1.74
N THR A 53 10.65 -8.10 -0.96
CA THR A 53 10.83 -7.42 0.34
C THR A 53 11.65 -8.27 1.31
N LYS A 54 11.32 -9.56 1.44
CA LYS A 54 12.06 -10.50 2.27
C LYS A 54 13.53 -10.61 1.83
N ASN A 55 13.77 -10.75 0.54
CA ASN A 55 15.11 -10.90 0.00
C ASN A 55 15.95 -9.63 0.20
N GLY A 56 15.39 -8.46 -0.10
CA GLY A 56 16.09 -7.19 0.06
C GLY A 56 16.44 -6.89 1.53
N THR A 57 15.49 -7.06 2.44
CA THR A 57 15.72 -6.87 3.88
C THR A 57 16.71 -7.87 4.44
N GLN A 58 16.63 -9.16 4.03
CA GLN A 58 17.57 -10.19 4.48
C GLN A 58 19.00 -9.92 4.01
N MET A 59 19.17 -9.48 2.74
CA MET A 59 20.48 -9.13 2.23
C MET A 59 21.11 -7.97 3.00
N ALA A 60 20.35 -6.93 3.31
CA ALA A 60 20.81 -5.80 4.10
C ALA A 60 21.15 -6.20 5.55
N ALA A 61 20.29 -7.01 6.19
CA ALA A 61 20.53 -7.47 7.55
C ALA A 61 21.79 -8.36 7.65
N ASP A 62 22.02 -9.24 6.67
CA ASP A 62 23.23 -10.08 6.62
C ASP A 62 24.49 -9.22 6.45
N GLU A 63 24.43 -8.19 5.61
CA GLU A 63 25.54 -7.25 5.42
C GLU A 63 25.83 -6.44 6.70
N ILE A 64 24.80 -5.96 7.40
CA ILE A 64 24.94 -5.29 8.69
C ILE A 64 25.57 -6.23 9.72
N ASN A 65 25.09 -7.46 9.81
CA ASN A 65 25.57 -8.45 10.77
C ASN A 65 27.02 -8.88 10.49
N ALA A 66 27.38 -9.03 9.22
CA ALA A 66 28.76 -9.35 8.81
C ALA A 66 29.78 -8.27 9.22
N ARG A 67 29.33 -7.01 9.35
CA ARG A 67 30.15 -5.87 9.84
C ARG A 67 30.15 -5.75 11.36
N GLY A 68 29.60 -6.71 12.10
CA GLY A 68 29.54 -6.71 13.58
C GLY A 68 28.22 -6.22 14.15
N GLY A 69 27.20 -6.05 13.32
CA GLY A 69 25.89 -5.58 13.72
C GLY A 69 25.78 -4.06 13.87
N ILE A 70 24.72 -3.59 14.52
CA ILE A 70 24.49 -2.18 14.82
C ILE A 70 24.93 -1.91 16.26
N ASN A 71 25.90 -1.04 16.47
CA ASN A 71 26.49 -0.76 17.79
C ASN A 71 26.90 -2.05 18.54
N GLY A 72 27.46 -3.04 17.82
CA GLY A 72 27.88 -4.34 18.36
C GLY A 72 26.73 -5.34 18.59
N ARG A 73 25.51 -5.02 18.19
CA ARG A 73 24.31 -5.86 18.37
C ARG A 73 23.88 -6.47 17.04
N GLN A 74 23.62 -7.77 17.04
CA GLN A 74 23.12 -8.47 15.85
C GLN A 74 21.67 -8.08 15.56
N VAL A 75 21.31 -7.99 14.27
CA VAL A 75 19.95 -7.81 13.77
C VAL A 75 19.31 -9.18 13.53
N GLN A 76 18.09 -9.36 13.99
CA GLN A 76 17.25 -10.52 13.72
C GLN A 76 15.98 -10.06 13.01
N LEU A 77 15.72 -10.59 11.81
CA LEU A 77 14.48 -10.38 11.10
C LEU A 77 13.44 -11.43 11.52
N ILE A 78 12.20 -10.97 11.72
CA ILE A 78 11.03 -11.83 11.96
C ILE A 78 10.06 -11.55 10.82
N HIS A 79 9.83 -12.56 9.98
CA HIS A 79 8.98 -12.45 8.78
C HIS A 79 7.58 -12.96 9.05
N GLU A 80 6.57 -12.18 8.63
CA GLU A 80 5.15 -12.55 8.71
C GLU A 80 4.47 -12.38 7.35
N ASP A 81 3.56 -13.31 7.06
CA ASP A 81 2.75 -13.35 5.84
C ASP A 81 1.38 -12.73 6.10
N ASP A 82 1.06 -11.64 5.43
CA ASP A 82 -0.25 -11.00 5.49
C ASP A 82 -1.19 -11.40 4.33
N GLN A 83 -0.70 -12.28 3.44
CA GLN A 83 -1.46 -12.84 2.30
C GLN A 83 -2.04 -11.77 1.36
N GLY A 84 -1.50 -10.55 1.38
CA GLY A 84 -1.98 -9.43 0.60
C GLY A 84 -3.34 -8.88 1.04
N GLU A 85 -3.74 -9.14 2.30
CA GLU A 85 -5.03 -8.73 2.82
C GLU A 85 -4.89 -7.66 3.91
N PRO A 86 -5.57 -6.48 3.79
CA PRO A 86 -5.42 -5.39 4.76
C PRO A 86 -5.70 -5.79 6.21
N GLY A 87 -6.72 -6.62 6.45
CA GLY A 87 -7.06 -7.09 7.81
C GLY A 87 -6.00 -8.01 8.39
N LYS A 88 -5.35 -8.82 7.57
CA LYS A 88 -4.23 -9.68 7.99
C LYS A 88 -2.97 -8.86 8.24
N ALA A 89 -2.67 -7.86 7.41
CA ALA A 89 -1.57 -6.94 7.62
C ALA A 89 -1.65 -6.24 8.99
N ALA A 90 -2.84 -5.76 9.39
CA ALA A 90 -3.07 -5.22 10.72
C ALA A 90 -2.82 -6.27 11.82
N THR A 91 -3.26 -7.51 11.62
CA THR A 91 -3.12 -8.60 12.58
C THR A 91 -1.66 -9.01 12.78
N VAL A 92 -0.90 -9.19 11.69
CA VAL A 92 0.50 -9.60 11.78
C VAL A 92 1.38 -8.51 12.38
N VAL A 93 1.10 -7.23 12.11
CA VAL A 93 1.81 -6.11 12.75
C VAL A 93 1.53 -6.09 14.25
N ALA A 94 0.28 -6.28 14.69
CA ALA A 94 -0.04 -6.39 16.10
C ALA A 94 0.68 -7.58 16.77
N LYS A 95 0.80 -8.73 16.09
CA LYS A 95 1.57 -9.90 16.57
C LYS A 95 3.06 -9.58 16.71
N LEU A 96 3.69 -9.04 15.66
CA LEU A 96 5.11 -8.68 15.65
C LEU A 96 5.46 -7.74 16.81
N ILE A 97 4.60 -6.77 17.10
CA ILE A 97 4.78 -5.81 18.19
C ILE A 97 4.58 -6.47 19.55
N ASN A 98 3.41 -7.10 19.77
CA ASN A 98 2.97 -7.50 21.12
C ASN A 98 3.50 -8.87 21.57
N GLN A 99 3.79 -9.77 20.62
CA GLN A 99 4.23 -11.13 20.93
C GLN A 99 5.73 -11.32 20.65
N ASP A 100 6.20 -10.85 19.48
CA ASP A 100 7.57 -11.05 19.08
C ASP A 100 8.51 -9.95 19.61
N GLY A 101 7.96 -8.79 20.00
CA GLY A 101 8.68 -7.70 20.64
C GLY A 101 9.64 -6.98 19.69
N VAL A 102 9.24 -6.82 18.43
CA VAL A 102 10.06 -6.10 17.44
C VAL A 102 10.19 -4.61 17.79
N ARG A 103 11.29 -4.01 17.38
CA ARG A 103 11.62 -2.61 17.70
C ARG A 103 11.37 -1.65 16.54
N ALA A 104 11.23 -2.18 15.34
CA ALA A 104 10.80 -1.47 14.14
C ALA A 104 10.16 -2.47 13.17
N LEU A 105 9.47 -1.94 12.16
CA LEU A 105 8.77 -2.69 11.14
C LEU A 105 9.22 -2.24 9.76
N ILE A 106 9.39 -3.18 8.83
CA ILE A 106 9.56 -2.93 7.40
C ILE A 106 8.44 -3.65 6.65
N GLY A 107 7.69 -2.93 5.85
CA GLY A 107 6.52 -3.41 5.11
C GLY A 107 5.42 -2.34 5.16
N GLU A 108 4.36 -2.49 4.47
CA GLU A 108 4.02 -3.39 3.38
C GLU A 108 4.31 -2.70 2.02
N VAL A 109 4.23 -3.41 0.91
CA VAL A 109 4.36 -2.85 -0.44
C VAL A 109 3.04 -2.24 -0.91
N ALA A 110 1.92 -2.97 -0.74
CA ALA A 110 0.60 -2.50 -1.13
C ALA A 110 0.10 -1.42 -0.16
N SER A 111 -0.28 -0.25 -0.71
CA SER A 111 -0.67 0.91 0.08
C SER A 111 -1.86 0.63 1.00
N SER A 112 -2.88 -0.12 0.55
CA SER A 112 -4.05 -0.47 1.37
C SER A 112 -3.67 -1.30 2.59
N ASN A 113 -2.67 -2.20 2.46
CA ASN A 113 -2.17 -3.03 3.56
C ASN A 113 -1.37 -2.19 4.57
N SER A 114 -0.50 -1.30 4.08
CA SER A 114 0.23 -0.36 4.93
C SER A 114 -0.73 0.56 5.69
N ILE A 115 -1.77 1.10 5.04
CA ILE A 115 -2.80 1.94 5.68
C ILE A 115 -3.52 1.17 6.78
N ALA A 116 -3.84 -0.10 6.57
CA ALA A 116 -4.52 -0.92 7.58
C ALA A 116 -3.61 -1.30 8.76
N ALA A 117 -2.33 -1.52 8.52
CA ALA A 117 -1.35 -1.94 9.53
C ALA A 117 -0.80 -0.77 10.38
N ALA A 118 -0.61 0.39 9.76
CA ALA A 118 0.05 1.55 10.36
C ALA A 118 -0.58 2.06 11.69
N PRO A 119 -1.91 2.02 11.92
CA PRO A 119 -2.48 2.41 13.20
C PRO A 119 -1.93 1.62 14.38
N ASN A 120 -1.68 0.30 14.22
CA ASN A 120 -1.10 -0.53 15.28
C ASN A 120 0.34 -0.12 15.59
N ALA A 121 1.14 0.18 14.56
CA ALA A 121 2.51 0.66 14.72
C ALA A 121 2.54 2.04 15.40
N GLN A 122 1.67 2.96 14.98
CA GLN A 122 1.54 4.30 15.53
C GLN A 122 1.11 4.28 17.00
N GLU A 123 0.07 3.52 17.36
CA GLU A 123 -0.43 3.38 18.74
C GLU A 123 0.66 2.82 19.67
N ALA A 124 1.40 1.82 19.16
CA ALA A 124 2.48 1.18 19.90
C ALA A 124 3.77 2.01 19.92
N LYS A 125 3.85 3.11 19.16
CA LYS A 125 5.07 3.92 18.98
C LYS A 125 6.26 3.10 18.45
N VAL A 126 5.98 2.12 17.59
CA VAL A 126 6.99 1.32 16.90
C VAL A 126 7.17 1.88 15.49
N PRO A 127 8.36 2.38 15.12
CA PRO A 127 8.58 2.92 13.78
C PRO A 127 8.31 1.88 12.69
N MET A 128 7.57 2.29 11.66
CA MET A 128 7.26 1.49 10.48
C MET A 128 7.79 2.21 9.24
N ILE A 129 8.61 1.52 8.44
CA ILE A 129 9.12 2.02 7.16
C ILE A 129 8.54 1.16 6.06
N THR A 130 7.66 1.72 5.23
CA THR A 130 7.26 1.01 4.01
C THR A 130 8.32 1.18 2.92
N PRO A 131 8.72 0.10 2.24
CA PRO A 131 9.63 0.20 1.11
C PRO A 131 8.98 0.86 -0.11
N SER A 132 7.70 0.58 -0.39
CA SER A 132 7.08 0.93 -1.67
C SER A 132 5.63 1.40 -1.63
N SER A 133 4.98 1.52 -0.48
CA SER A 133 3.62 2.08 -0.42
C SER A 133 3.64 3.58 -0.74
N THR A 134 3.20 3.94 -1.93
CA THR A 134 3.31 5.30 -2.48
C THR A 134 2.14 6.21 -2.12
N ASN A 135 0.99 5.66 -1.67
CA ASN A 135 -0.19 6.45 -1.36
C ASN A 135 0.06 7.44 -0.22
N VAL A 136 -0.35 8.69 -0.41
CA VAL A 136 -0.11 9.79 0.55
C VAL A 136 -0.67 9.53 1.94
N LYS A 137 -1.78 8.78 2.05
CA LYS A 137 -2.43 8.47 3.33
C LYS A 137 -1.53 7.68 4.29
N VAL A 138 -0.58 6.89 3.78
CA VAL A 138 0.24 6.00 4.60
C VAL A 138 0.97 6.76 5.71
N THR A 139 1.74 7.80 5.37
CA THR A 139 2.49 8.59 6.37
C THR A 139 1.61 9.61 7.12
N GLN A 140 0.41 9.90 6.62
CA GLN A 140 -0.55 10.76 7.31
C GLN A 140 -1.18 10.13 8.55
N ILE A 141 -1.04 8.80 8.73
CA ILE A 141 -1.57 8.06 9.89
C ILE A 141 -0.88 8.49 11.18
N GLY A 142 0.43 8.78 11.12
CA GLY A 142 1.13 9.25 12.30
C GLY A 142 2.63 9.45 12.10
N ASP A 143 3.28 9.97 13.14
CA ASP A 143 4.68 10.38 13.13
C ASP A 143 5.68 9.23 13.27
N TYR A 144 5.21 8.01 13.53
CA TYR A 144 6.01 6.78 13.52
C TYR A 144 5.99 6.05 12.18
N ILE A 145 5.31 6.61 11.14
CA ILE A 145 5.15 5.97 9.84
C ILE A 145 5.97 6.70 8.79
N PHE A 146 6.84 5.96 8.08
CA PHE A 146 7.84 6.47 7.15
C PHE A 146 7.81 5.70 5.83
N ARG A 147 8.45 6.25 4.79
CA ARG A 147 8.67 5.56 3.51
C ARG A 147 10.02 5.94 2.90
N VAL A 148 10.61 5.01 2.16
CA VAL A 148 11.81 5.27 1.34
C VAL A 148 11.53 5.41 -0.15
N CYS A 149 10.28 5.20 -0.57
CA CYS A 149 9.79 5.42 -1.93
C CYS A 149 9.29 6.86 -2.13
N PHE A 150 9.11 7.28 -3.38
CA PHE A 150 8.37 8.50 -3.73
C PHE A 150 6.85 8.31 -3.48
N ILE A 151 6.04 9.30 -3.80
CA ILE A 151 4.59 9.34 -3.52
C ILE A 151 3.76 9.42 -4.80
N ASP A 152 2.50 8.97 -4.74
CA ASP A 152 1.53 8.99 -5.85
C ASP A 152 1.44 10.32 -6.60
N PRO A 153 1.42 11.52 -5.92
CA PRO A 153 1.41 12.80 -6.63
C PRO A 153 2.55 12.95 -7.63
N PHE A 154 3.76 12.61 -7.21
CA PHE A 154 4.92 12.68 -8.08
C PHE A 154 4.90 11.59 -9.15
N GLN A 155 4.53 10.36 -8.80
CA GLN A 155 4.46 9.24 -9.73
C GLN A 155 3.40 9.47 -10.83
N GLY A 156 2.23 10.00 -10.47
CA GLY A 156 1.19 10.38 -11.42
C GLY A 156 1.64 11.50 -12.37
N GLU A 157 2.33 12.52 -11.82
CA GLU A 157 2.95 13.59 -12.60
C GLU A 157 4.00 13.06 -13.59
N VAL A 158 4.87 12.14 -13.16
CA VAL A 158 5.89 11.51 -14.00
C VAL A 158 5.27 10.86 -15.22
N MET A 159 4.23 10.03 -15.02
CA MET A 159 3.60 9.33 -16.12
C MET A 159 2.76 10.25 -17.02
N ALA A 160 2.15 11.30 -16.45
CA ALA A 160 1.45 12.32 -17.23
C ALA A 160 2.42 13.13 -18.11
N LYS A 161 3.58 13.53 -17.58
CA LYS A 161 4.64 14.20 -18.34
C LYS A 161 5.19 13.31 -19.46
N PHE A 162 5.45 12.04 -19.14
CA PHE A 162 5.92 11.08 -20.13
C PHE A 162 4.90 10.90 -21.26
N ALA A 163 3.62 10.72 -20.93
CA ALA A 163 2.54 10.63 -21.92
C ALA A 163 2.46 11.86 -22.81
N ALA A 164 2.39 13.07 -22.22
CA ALA A 164 2.18 14.30 -22.95
C ALA A 164 3.45 14.73 -23.75
N ASN A 165 4.63 14.63 -23.12
CA ASN A 165 5.85 15.22 -23.65
C ASN A 165 6.67 14.24 -24.50
N THR A 166 6.75 12.97 -24.11
CA THR A 166 7.53 11.95 -24.81
C THR A 166 6.68 11.20 -25.84
N LEU A 167 5.52 10.67 -25.42
CA LEU A 167 4.63 9.95 -26.33
C LEU A 167 3.73 10.88 -27.16
N LYS A 168 3.69 12.19 -26.87
CA LYS A 168 2.85 13.21 -27.55
C LYS A 168 1.35 12.91 -27.47
N ALA A 169 0.94 12.15 -26.47
CA ALA A 169 -0.45 11.80 -26.25
C ALA A 169 -1.30 13.03 -25.90
N LYS A 170 -2.51 13.09 -26.45
CA LYS A 170 -3.53 14.10 -26.16
C LYS A 170 -4.77 13.49 -25.49
N ARG A 171 -4.97 12.21 -25.68
CA ARG A 171 -6.15 11.47 -25.23
C ARG A 171 -5.68 10.25 -24.42
N ALA A 172 -6.03 10.21 -23.16
CA ALA A 172 -5.72 9.08 -22.29
C ALA A 172 -7.00 8.38 -21.83
N ALA A 173 -6.97 7.05 -21.80
CA ALA A 173 -7.93 6.27 -21.03
C ALA A 173 -7.28 5.80 -19.73
N ILE A 174 -8.10 5.51 -18.73
CA ILE A 174 -7.68 4.97 -17.44
C ILE A 174 -8.45 3.68 -17.16
N LEU A 175 -7.73 2.66 -16.69
CA LEU A 175 -8.32 1.40 -16.22
C LEU A 175 -7.72 1.08 -14.85
N PHE A 176 -8.54 1.20 -13.78
CA PHE A 176 -8.04 1.19 -12.41
C PHE A 176 -8.75 0.19 -11.49
N ASP A 177 -8.04 -0.28 -10.45
CA ASP A 177 -8.61 -1.12 -9.41
C ASP A 177 -9.36 -0.27 -8.37
N SER A 178 -10.69 -0.44 -8.31
CA SER A 178 -11.57 0.29 -7.40
C SER A 178 -11.40 -0.09 -5.91
N ASN A 179 -10.72 -1.19 -5.62
CA ASN A 179 -10.47 -1.66 -4.25
C ASN A 179 -9.09 -1.25 -3.70
N SER A 180 -8.18 -0.79 -4.56
CA SER A 180 -6.81 -0.44 -4.20
C SER A 180 -6.66 1.07 -3.93
N ASP A 181 -6.17 1.45 -2.74
CA ASP A 181 -5.82 2.85 -2.44
C ASP A 181 -4.66 3.36 -3.33
N TYR A 182 -3.70 2.50 -3.68
CA TYR A 182 -2.64 2.79 -4.65
C TYR A 182 -3.22 3.16 -6.01
N SER A 183 -4.07 2.30 -6.56
CA SER A 183 -4.66 2.48 -7.89
C SER A 183 -5.50 3.76 -7.97
N LYS A 184 -6.35 4.00 -6.95
CA LYS A 184 -7.18 5.22 -6.85
C LYS A 184 -6.32 6.48 -6.71
N GLY A 185 -5.26 6.42 -5.91
CA GLY A 185 -4.35 7.54 -5.71
C GLY A 185 -3.66 7.93 -7.01
N LEU A 186 -3.05 6.96 -7.68
CA LEU A 186 -2.37 7.19 -8.96
C LEU A 186 -3.31 7.65 -10.08
N THR A 187 -4.50 7.07 -10.18
CA THR A 187 -5.54 7.51 -11.13
C THR A 187 -5.77 8.99 -11.00
N ARG A 188 -6.06 9.44 -9.78
CA ARG A 188 -6.34 10.84 -9.49
C ARG A 188 -5.18 11.75 -9.90
N PHE A 189 -3.96 11.46 -9.47
CA PHE A 189 -2.82 12.35 -9.70
C PHE A 189 -2.34 12.33 -11.16
N PHE A 190 -2.44 11.20 -11.85
CA PHE A 190 -2.22 11.14 -13.30
C PHE A 190 -3.23 12.01 -14.03
N GLN A 191 -4.52 11.88 -13.72
CA GLN A 191 -5.61 12.63 -14.34
C GLN A 191 -5.43 14.13 -14.15
N GLU A 192 -5.22 14.58 -12.89
CA GLU A 192 -4.98 15.98 -12.56
C GLU A 192 -3.79 16.54 -13.38
N SER A 193 -2.67 15.82 -13.40
CA SER A 193 -1.46 16.26 -14.09
C SER A 193 -1.60 16.23 -15.62
N PHE A 194 -2.23 15.19 -16.18
CA PHE A 194 -2.40 15.06 -17.62
C PHE A 194 -3.31 16.14 -18.19
N ILE A 195 -4.41 16.46 -17.48
CA ILE A 195 -5.30 17.58 -17.83
C ILE A 195 -4.58 18.92 -17.72
N ALA A 196 -3.78 19.15 -16.68
CA ALA A 196 -2.98 20.37 -16.53
C ALA A 196 -1.96 20.56 -17.67
N LEU A 197 -1.50 19.47 -18.31
CA LEU A 197 -0.63 19.48 -19.49
C LEU A 197 -1.39 19.62 -20.81
N GLY A 198 -2.70 19.85 -20.78
CA GLY A 198 -3.57 20.01 -21.95
C GLY A 198 -4.05 18.69 -22.56
N GLY A 199 -3.92 17.57 -21.86
CA GLY A 199 -4.48 16.28 -22.22
C GLY A 199 -5.95 16.14 -21.86
N GLN A 200 -6.61 15.14 -22.41
CA GLN A 200 -8.00 14.79 -22.15
C GLN A 200 -8.12 13.35 -21.70
N ILE A 201 -8.86 13.09 -20.61
CA ILE A 201 -9.27 11.74 -20.22
C ILE A 201 -10.55 11.39 -21.01
N VAL A 202 -10.44 10.41 -21.90
CA VAL A 202 -11.51 10.05 -22.83
C VAL A 202 -12.33 8.83 -22.39
N SER A 203 -11.80 8.05 -21.45
CA SER A 203 -12.50 6.92 -20.81
C SER A 203 -11.87 6.64 -19.46
N GLU A 204 -12.69 6.37 -18.47
CA GLU A 204 -12.28 5.89 -17.16
C GLU A 204 -13.10 4.67 -16.81
N GLN A 205 -12.44 3.54 -16.60
CA GLN A 205 -13.06 2.26 -16.34
C GLN A 205 -12.48 1.65 -15.06
N ALA A 206 -13.32 1.02 -14.26
CA ALA A 206 -12.91 0.35 -13.05
C ALA A 206 -13.00 -1.17 -13.18
N TYR A 207 -12.12 -1.86 -12.45
CA TYR A 207 -12.20 -3.29 -12.19
C TYR A 207 -12.07 -3.55 -10.67
N ALA A 208 -12.39 -4.76 -10.24
CA ALA A 208 -12.13 -5.19 -8.88
C ALA A 208 -10.86 -6.05 -8.82
N GLN A 209 -10.11 -5.93 -7.74
CA GLN A 209 -8.96 -6.81 -7.48
C GLN A 209 -9.37 -8.28 -7.62
N ARG A 210 -8.55 -9.07 -8.31
CA ARG A 210 -8.76 -10.48 -8.65
C ARG A 210 -9.68 -10.72 -9.85
N ASP A 211 -10.20 -9.70 -10.51
CA ASP A 211 -10.85 -9.87 -11.80
C ASP A 211 -9.92 -10.52 -12.81
N ARG A 212 -10.46 -11.29 -13.73
CA ARG A 212 -9.71 -11.98 -14.78
C ARG A 212 -10.24 -11.71 -16.19
N ASP A 213 -11.38 -11.08 -16.30
CA ASP A 213 -11.97 -10.65 -17.56
C ASP A 213 -12.17 -9.13 -17.55
N PHE A 214 -11.47 -8.47 -18.44
CA PHE A 214 -11.47 -7.02 -18.61
C PHE A 214 -12.02 -6.62 -19.97
N SER A 215 -12.61 -7.57 -20.72
CA SER A 215 -13.06 -7.39 -22.09
C SER A 215 -14.12 -6.30 -22.24
N GLY A 216 -15.02 -6.17 -21.26
CA GLY A 216 -16.04 -5.13 -21.21
C GLY A 216 -15.43 -3.73 -21.10
N GLN A 217 -14.55 -3.51 -20.12
CA GLN A 217 -13.85 -2.26 -19.88
C GLN A 217 -12.95 -1.90 -21.07
N LEU A 218 -12.18 -2.86 -21.59
CA LEU A 218 -11.29 -2.67 -22.74
C LEU A 218 -12.06 -2.36 -24.02
N THR A 219 -13.26 -2.89 -24.21
CA THR A 219 -14.12 -2.55 -25.34
C THR A 219 -14.58 -1.09 -25.28
N GLN A 220 -14.96 -0.59 -24.09
CA GLN A 220 -15.30 0.82 -23.90
C GLN A 220 -14.08 1.73 -24.17
N ILE A 221 -12.92 1.34 -23.63
CA ILE A 221 -11.65 2.07 -23.85
C ILE A 221 -11.31 2.12 -25.35
N ARG A 222 -11.40 0.99 -26.06
CA ARG A 222 -11.14 0.93 -27.49
C ARG A 222 -12.06 1.87 -28.28
N SER A 223 -13.35 1.91 -27.94
CA SER A 223 -14.32 2.78 -28.60
C SER A 223 -14.02 4.27 -28.38
N ALA A 224 -13.39 4.63 -27.26
CA ALA A 224 -12.95 5.99 -26.98
C ALA A 224 -11.68 6.40 -27.76
N SER A 225 -10.99 5.48 -28.44
CA SER A 225 -9.80 5.72 -29.25
C SER A 225 -8.72 6.57 -28.53
N PRO A 226 -8.19 6.12 -27.40
CA PRO A 226 -7.12 6.83 -26.68
C PRO A 226 -5.77 6.69 -27.37
N ASP A 227 -4.87 7.66 -27.15
CA ASP A 227 -3.46 7.59 -27.57
C ASP A 227 -2.64 6.71 -26.62
N VAL A 228 -3.02 6.68 -25.33
CA VAL A 228 -2.38 5.90 -24.27
C VAL A 228 -3.45 5.39 -23.28
N ILE A 229 -3.15 4.28 -22.59
CA ILE A 229 -4.02 3.74 -21.54
C ILE A 229 -3.21 3.66 -20.24
N TYR A 230 -3.61 4.41 -19.23
CA TYR A 230 -3.00 4.36 -17.91
C TYR A 230 -3.66 3.28 -17.04
N VAL A 231 -2.86 2.31 -16.57
CA VAL A 231 -3.31 1.17 -15.79
C VAL A 231 -2.52 1.12 -14.46
N PRO A 232 -2.89 1.94 -13.47
CA PRO A 232 -2.23 1.97 -12.17
C PRO A 232 -2.70 0.78 -11.32
N GLY A 233 -2.23 -0.42 -11.64
CA GLY A 233 -2.58 -1.68 -10.98
C GLY A 233 -1.35 -2.47 -10.62
N TYR A 234 -1.57 -3.68 -10.10
CA TYR A 234 -0.50 -4.62 -9.80
C TYR A 234 -0.31 -5.63 -10.93
N TYR A 235 0.87 -6.22 -11.00
CA TYR A 235 1.32 -7.09 -12.08
C TYR A 235 0.37 -8.24 -12.42
N GLN A 236 -0.41 -8.72 -11.45
CA GLN A 236 -1.32 -9.86 -11.62
C GLN A 236 -2.43 -9.55 -12.64
N GLU A 237 -3.17 -8.47 -12.43
CA GLU A 237 -4.24 -8.04 -13.31
C GLU A 237 -3.67 -7.43 -14.59
N VAL A 238 -2.61 -6.65 -14.46
CA VAL A 238 -1.98 -5.92 -15.57
C VAL A 238 -1.50 -6.86 -16.67
N GLY A 239 -0.88 -7.99 -16.34
CA GLY A 239 -0.45 -8.97 -17.33
C GLY A 239 -1.62 -9.53 -18.14
N VAL A 240 -2.76 -9.78 -17.49
CA VAL A 240 -3.99 -10.25 -18.16
C VAL A 240 -4.62 -9.14 -18.97
N ILE A 241 -4.68 -7.90 -18.45
CA ILE A 241 -5.16 -6.71 -19.15
C ILE A 241 -4.38 -6.50 -20.46
N ALA A 242 -3.05 -6.55 -20.39
CA ALA A 242 -2.20 -6.39 -21.59
C ALA A 242 -2.51 -7.44 -22.67
N LYS A 243 -2.69 -8.70 -22.27
CA LYS A 243 -3.04 -9.81 -23.17
C LYS A 243 -4.41 -9.60 -23.82
N GLN A 244 -5.42 -9.23 -23.04
CA GLN A 244 -6.78 -8.99 -23.55
C GLN A 244 -6.84 -7.72 -24.41
N ALA A 245 -6.12 -6.66 -24.05
CA ALA A 245 -6.01 -5.45 -24.87
C ALA A 245 -5.46 -5.77 -26.28
N LYS A 246 -4.37 -6.57 -26.35
CA LYS A 246 -3.81 -7.03 -27.63
C LYS A 246 -4.78 -7.89 -28.42
N GLN A 247 -5.50 -8.82 -27.77
CA GLN A 247 -6.50 -9.67 -28.42
C GLN A 247 -7.66 -8.86 -29.00
N LEU A 248 -8.04 -7.76 -28.35
CA LEU A 248 -9.07 -6.84 -28.83
C LEU A 248 -8.56 -5.85 -29.89
N GLY A 249 -7.30 -5.95 -30.31
CA GLY A 249 -6.71 -5.08 -31.34
C GLY A 249 -6.46 -3.64 -30.84
N ILE A 250 -6.29 -3.44 -29.54
CA ILE A 250 -5.90 -2.14 -28.98
C ILE A 250 -4.41 -1.94 -29.21
N ASN A 251 -4.05 -0.87 -29.96
CA ASN A 251 -2.67 -0.55 -30.30
C ASN A 251 -2.07 0.58 -29.44
N ALA A 252 -2.91 1.29 -28.65
CA ALA A 252 -2.43 2.29 -27.72
C ALA A 252 -1.54 1.64 -26.66
N PRO A 253 -0.34 2.18 -26.36
CA PRO A 253 0.52 1.62 -25.33
C PRO A 253 -0.14 1.73 -23.96
N LEU A 254 0.06 0.69 -23.16
CA LEU A 254 -0.31 0.71 -21.75
C LEU A 254 0.81 1.39 -20.97
N MET A 255 0.44 2.15 -19.95
CA MET A 255 1.36 2.78 -19.04
C MET A 255 0.94 2.48 -17.59
N GLY A 256 1.89 2.29 -16.70
CA GLY A 256 1.60 2.03 -15.29
C GLY A 256 2.65 2.58 -14.34
N GLY A 257 2.57 2.12 -13.12
CA GLY A 257 3.49 2.45 -12.04
C GLY A 257 4.41 1.29 -11.67
N ASP A 258 5.12 1.47 -10.58
CA ASP A 258 6.02 0.50 -9.94
C ASP A 258 5.34 -0.82 -9.56
N GLY A 259 4.01 -0.82 -9.40
CA GLY A 259 3.21 -2.03 -9.17
C GLY A 259 3.26 -3.07 -10.31
N TRP A 260 3.89 -2.76 -11.44
CA TRP A 260 4.13 -3.72 -12.52
C TRP A 260 5.47 -4.44 -12.40
N ASP A 261 6.39 -3.93 -11.56
CA ASP A 261 7.77 -4.44 -11.50
C ASP A 261 7.84 -5.77 -10.73
N ALA A 262 7.45 -6.83 -11.40
CA ALA A 262 7.58 -8.20 -10.91
C ALA A 262 7.94 -9.14 -12.06
N PRO A 263 8.84 -10.13 -11.84
CA PRO A 263 9.20 -11.11 -12.88
C PRO A 263 7.99 -11.85 -13.45
N GLN A 264 6.99 -12.12 -12.61
CA GLN A 264 5.76 -12.84 -12.99
C GLN A 264 4.86 -12.05 -13.95
N LEU A 265 5.02 -10.74 -14.07
CA LEU A 265 4.30 -9.94 -15.08
C LEU A 265 4.50 -10.53 -16.48
N TRP A 266 5.73 -10.95 -16.80
CA TRP A 266 6.07 -11.50 -18.11
C TRP A 266 5.42 -12.86 -18.38
N ASP A 267 5.18 -13.67 -17.34
CA ASP A 267 4.52 -14.97 -17.50
C ASP A 267 3.02 -14.81 -17.77
N LEU A 268 2.43 -13.73 -17.22
CA LEU A 268 1.03 -13.38 -17.41
C LEU A 268 0.76 -12.68 -18.74
N GLY A 269 1.55 -11.67 -19.06
CA GLY A 269 1.29 -10.79 -20.23
C GLY A 269 2.05 -11.17 -21.50
N GLY A 270 3.21 -11.87 -21.35
CA GLY A 270 4.03 -12.31 -22.48
C GLY A 270 4.40 -11.16 -23.43
N GLU A 271 4.33 -11.44 -24.75
CA GLU A 271 4.63 -10.48 -25.80
C GLU A 271 3.66 -9.26 -25.88
N ALA A 272 2.51 -9.33 -25.21
CA ALA A 272 1.58 -8.20 -25.14
C ALA A 272 2.12 -7.04 -24.30
N LEU A 273 3.16 -7.29 -23.51
CA LEU A 273 3.84 -6.27 -22.72
C LEU A 273 4.82 -5.42 -23.51
N ASN A 274 5.29 -5.87 -24.65
CA ASN A 274 6.26 -5.11 -25.45
C ASN A 274 5.70 -3.76 -25.90
N GLY A 275 6.48 -2.69 -25.71
CA GLY A 275 6.12 -1.33 -26.08
C GLY A 275 5.24 -0.61 -25.05
N ASN A 276 5.09 -1.18 -23.85
CA ASN A 276 4.43 -0.53 -22.72
C ASN A 276 5.46 0.13 -21.79
N TYR A 277 5.00 0.97 -20.85
CA TYR A 277 5.88 1.80 -20.04
C TYR A 277 5.46 1.83 -18.57
N ILE A 278 6.45 1.96 -17.68
CA ILE A 278 6.20 2.15 -16.25
C ILE A 278 7.09 3.26 -15.66
N SER A 279 6.61 3.90 -14.62
CA SER A 279 7.47 4.61 -13.68
C SER A 279 8.05 3.64 -12.66
N ASN A 280 9.32 3.84 -12.29
CA ASN A 280 10.00 2.98 -11.33
C ASN A 280 11.01 3.76 -10.50
N HIS A 281 11.60 3.12 -9.51
CA HIS A 281 12.50 3.74 -8.53
C HIS A 281 13.96 3.66 -8.94
N TYR A 282 14.35 2.71 -9.79
CA TYR A 282 15.69 2.54 -10.33
C TYR A 282 15.65 1.68 -11.60
N SER A 283 16.79 1.54 -12.27
CA SER A 283 17.00 0.62 -13.37
C SER A 283 18.15 -0.34 -13.03
N VAL A 284 17.95 -1.63 -13.25
CA VAL A 284 19.03 -2.65 -13.11
C VAL A 284 20.21 -2.42 -14.06
N ASP A 285 19.98 -1.70 -15.16
CA ASP A 285 20.96 -1.39 -16.18
C ASP A 285 21.69 -0.05 -15.92
N ASP A 286 21.39 0.64 -14.80
CA ASP A 286 22.09 1.86 -14.42
C ASP A 286 23.57 1.55 -14.18
N PRO A 287 24.53 2.24 -14.88
CA PRO A 287 25.94 1.91 -14.82
C PRO A 287 26.63 2.34 -13.51
N SER A 288 25.91 2.95 -12.57
CA SER A 288 26.51 3.40 -11.31
C SER A 288 27.13 2.23 -10.53
N PRO A 289 28.35 2.37 -10.00
CA PRO A 289 29.02 1.26 -9.31
C PRO A 289 28.22 0.70 -8.13
N ALA A 290 27.48 1.54 -7.42
CA ALA A 290 26.66 1.12 -6.28
C ALA A 290 25.51 0.19 -6.72
N ILE A 291 24.81 0.55 -7.81
CA ILE A 291 23.72 -0.28 -8.34
C ILE A 291 24.28 -1.57 -8.92
N GLN A 292 25.33 -1.51 -9.73
CA GLN A 292 25.93 -2.71 -10.32
C GLN A 292 26.47 -3.68 -9.26
N LYS A 293 27.05 -3.17 -8.18
CA LYS A 293 27.47 -4.00 -7.05
C LYS A 293 26.26 -4.68 -6.39
N PHE A 294 25.21 -3.93 -6.06
CA PHE A 294 23.98 -4.48 -5.48
C PHE A 294 23.37 -5.56 -6.35
N VAL A 295 23.26 -5.30 -7.68
CA VAL A 295 22.71 -6.26 -8.65
C VAL A 295 23.56 -7.54 -8.71
N ALA A 296 24.89 -7.42 -8.69
CA ALA A 296 25.79 -8.56 -8.73
C ALA A 296 25.68 -9.40 -7.43
N ASP A 297 25.69 -8.75 -6.28
CA ASP A 297 25.60 -9.42 -4.97
C ASP A 297 24.24 -10.09 -4.79
N TYR A 298 23.14 -9.43 -5.21
CA TYR A 298 21.80 -10.01 -5.17
C TYR A 298 21.71 -11.26 -6.07
N LYS A 299 22.19 -11.19 -7.30
CA LYS A 299 22.25 -12.34 -8.21
C LYS A 299 23.05 -13.49 -7.65
N ALA A 300 24.20 -13.20 -7.04
CA ALA A 300 25.05 -14.23 -6.41
C ALA A 300 24.30 -14.93 -5.25
N LYS A 301 23.53 -14.19 -4.46
CA LYS A 301 22.78 -14.71 -3.32
C LYS A 301 21.51 -15.45 -3.72
N TYR A 302 20.83 -15.02 -4.80
CA TYR A 302 19.51 -15.51 -5.19
C TYR A 302 19.52 -16.18 -6.58
N ASN A 303 20.46 -17.10 -6.81
CA ASN A 303 20.50 -18.00 -7.96
C ASN A 303 20.44 -17.32 -9.34
N GLY A 304 21.05 -16.15 -9.48
CA GLY A 304 21.08 -15.41 -10.74
C GLY A 304 19.85 -14.54 -11.02
N VAL A 305 18.86 -14.53 -10.13
CA VAL A 305 17.67 -13.67 -10.25
C VAL A 305 18.09 -12.20 -10.10
N ALA A 306 17.69 -11.36 -11.04
CA ALA A 306 17.90 -9.91 -10.93
C ALA A 306 16.96 -9.31 -9.88
N PRO A 307 17.42 -8.34 -9.06
CA PRO A 307 16.55 -7.63 -8.14
C PRO A 307 15.58 -6.73 -8.90
N ASP A 308 14.30 -6.75 -8.51
CA ASP A 308 13.32 -5.74 -8.88
C ASP A 308 13.44 -4.50 -7.98
N ALA A 309 12.65 -3.47 -8.25
CA ALA A 309 12.69 -2.23 -7.46
C ALA A 309 12.23 -2.46 -6.02
N ILE A 310 11.33 -3.40 -5.77
CA ILE A 310 10.85 -3.72 -4.42
C ILE A 310 12.00 -4.28 -3.57
N ALA A 311 12.79 -5.20 -4.12
CA ALA A 311 13.97 -5.74 -3.44
C ALA A 311 15.00 -4.63 -3.11
N ALA A 312 15.25 -3.72 -4.06
CA ALA A 312 16.17 -2.61 -3.88
C ALA A 312 15.67 -1.61 -2.81
N LEU A 313 14.37 -1.27 -2.83
CA LEU A 313 13.76 -0.40 -1.83
C LEU A 313 13.71 -1.04 -0.44
N ALA A 314 13.46 -2.33 -0.35
CA ALA A 314 13.46 -3.06 0.92
C ALA A 314 14.87 -3.15 1.51
N TYR A 315 15.89 -3.33 0.67
CA TYR A 315 17.28 -3.21 1.07
C TYR A 315 17.58 -1.81 1.61
N ASP A 316 17.21 -0.76 0.88
CA ASP A 316 17.41 0.63 1.30
C ASP A 316 16.65 0.94 2.61
N ALA A 317 15.42 0.45 2.78
CA ALA A 317 14.65 0.62 4.00
C ALA A 317 15.36 0.03 5.23
N MET A 318 15.92 -1.18 5.09
CA MET A 318 16.67 -1.81 6.16
C MET A 318 17.99 -1.09 6.44
N MET A 319 18.69 -0.59 5.42
CA MET A 319 19.92 0.16 5.56
C MET A 319 19.69 1.54 6.21
N VAL A 320 18.62 2.26 5.83
CA VAL A 320 18.19 3.51 6.48
C VAL A 320 17.82 3.26 7.94
N LEU A 321 17.10 2.17 8.23
CA LEU A 321 16.78 1.81 9.60
C LEU A 321 18.03 1.52 10.42
N GLY A 322 18.98 0.76 9.88
CA GLY A 322 20.26 0.44 10.54
C GLY A 322 21.09 1.69 10.86
N ASP A 323 21.20 2.62 9.90
CA ASP A 323 21.84 3.93 10.09
C ASP A 323 21.12 4.75 11.18
N SER A 324 19.78 4.74 11.16
CA SER A 324 18.99 5.48 12.13
C SER A 324 19.13 4.92 13.55
N ILE A 325 19.19 3.59 13.72
CA ILE A 325 19.45 2.96 15.02
C ILE A 325 20.87 3.33 15.52
N THR A 326 21.84 3.40 14.61
CA THR A 326 23.21 3.84 14.95
C THR A 326 23.23 5.28 15.45
N ARG A 327 22.56 6.20 14.75
CA ARG A 327 22.45 7.62 15.13
C ARG A 327 21.65 7.84 16.42
N ALA A 328 20.61 7.04 16.66
CA ALA A 328 19.82 7.07 17.88
C ALA A 328 20.54 6.48 19.08
N GLY A 329 21.65 5.76 18.87
CA GLY A 329 22.35 5.03 19.94
C GLY A 329 21.64 3.79 20.45
N GLY A 330 20.50 3.40 19.84
CA GLY A 330 19.68 2.26 20.24
C GLY A 330 18.30 2.25 19.61
N THR A 331 17.38 1.52 20.26
CA THR A 331 16.02 1.28 19.75
C THR A 331 14.92 1.85 20.66
N GLU A 332 15.21 2.87 21.46
CA GLU A 332 14.18 3.62 22.19
C GLU A 332 13.24 4.28 21.17
N CYS A 333 11.92 4.16 21.40
CA CYS A 333 10.91 4.48 20.38
C CYS A 333 11.01 5.91 19.83
N ALA A 334 11.07 6.92 20.71
CA ALA A 334 11.05 8.32 20.27
C ALA A 334 12.38 8.73 19.64
N GLN A 335 13.50 8.28 20.22
CA GLN A 335 14.83 8.56 19.67
C GLN A 335 15.02 7.93 18.29
N LEU A 336 14.53 6.69 18.12
CA LEU A 336 14.58 6.01 16.83
C LEU A 336 13.67 6.69 15.80
N ARG A 337 12.43 7.05 16.18
CA ARG A 337 11.52 7.83 15.32
C ARG A 337 12.20 9.11 14.83
N ASP A 338 12.80 9.88 15.74
CA ASP A 338 13.42 11.16 15.43
C ASP A 338 14.67 10.98 14.55
N ALA A 339 15.44 9.92 14.80
CA ALA A 339 16.58 9.57 13.97
C ALA A 339 16.16 9.16 12.55
N ILE A 340 15.07 8.40 12.37
CA ILE A 340 14.53 8.08 11.05
C ILE A 340 14.06 9.36 10.35
N ALA A 341 13.28 10.20 11.04
CA ALA A 341 12.78 11.48 10.49
C ALA A 341 13.90 12.41 10.03
N ALA A 342 15.04 12.39 10.73
CA ALA A 342 16.24 13.18 10.40
C ALA A 342 17.11 12.59 9.29
N THR A 343 16.67 11.53 8.59
CA THR A 343 17.42 10.93 7.47
C THR A 343 17.58 11.95 6.35
N LYS A 344 18.83 12.26 6.03
CA LYS A 344 19.24 13.21 5.01
C LYS A 344 20.43 12.71 4.22
N ASP A 345 20.39 12.88 2.90
CA ASP A 345 21.47 12.56 1.96
C ASP A 345 22.01 11.11 2.08
N PHE A 346 21.15 10.18 2.53
CA PHE A 346 21.50 8.77 2.65
C PHE A 346 21.72 8.17 1.25
N LYS A 347 22.88 7.53 1.06
CA LYS A 347 23.27 6.91 -0.21
C LYS A 347 22.63 5.52 -0.34
N GLY A 348 21.42 5.46 -0.86
CA GLY A 348 20.73 4.19 -1.16
C GLY A 348 21.03 3.66 -2.56
N VAL A 349 20.65 2.42 -2.80
CA VAL A 349 20.71 1.79 -4.15
C VAL A 349 19.70 2.45 -5.09
N THR A 350 18.52 2.81 -4.57
CA THR A 350 17.48 3.48 -5.34
C THR A 350 17.64 4.99 -5.42
N GLY A 351 18.86 5.50 -5.14
CA GLY A 351 19.22 6.91 -5.16
C GLY A 351 19.47 7.52 -3.79
N VAL A 352 19.65 8.82 -3.75
CA VAL A 352 19.85 9.55 -2.49
C VAL A 352 18.50 9.71 -1.80
N ILE A 353 18.43 9.30 -0.53
CA ILE A 353 17.22 9.33 0.28
C ILE A 353 17.32 10.44 1.31
N SER A 354 16.43 11.42 1.22
CA SER A 354 16.20 12.44 2.25
C SER A 354 14.71 12.47 2.54
N LEU A 355 14.34 12.39 3.82
CA LEU A 355 12.95 12.45 4.23
C LEU A 355 12.52 13.90 4.45
N ASN A 356 11.35 14.26 3.92
CA ASN A 356 10.72 15.55 4.15
C ASN A 356 9.93 15.60 5.48
N ALA A 357 9.32 16.74 5.79
CA ALA A 357 8.53 16.92 7.02
C ALA A 357 7.37 15.93 7.14
N GLU A 358 6.82 15.47 6.02
CA GLU A 358 5.76 14.47 5.95
C GLU A 358 6.30 13.03 5.96
N ARG A 359 7.61 12.84 6.19
CA ARG A 359 8.29 11.54 6.29
C ARG A 359 8.30 10.74 4.99
N ASN A 360 8.25 11.44 3.86
CA ASN A 360 8.33 10.88 2.51
C ASN A 360 9.73 11.12 1.93
N ALA A 361 10.26 10.14 1.21
CA ALA A 361 11.48 10.34 0.46
C ALA A 361 11.25 11.24 -0.76
N VAL A 362 12.16 12.19 -0.97
CA VAL A 362 12.21 13.05 -2.15
C VAL A 362 13.32 12.55 -3.05
N LYS A 363 12.97 11.95 -4.18
CA LYS A 363 13.92 11.32 -5.11
C LYS A 363 13.35 11.31 -6.53
N PRO A 364 14.21 11.22 -7.58
CA PRO A 364 13.76 11.09 -8.96
C PRO A 364 13.04 9.77 -9.20
N ALA A 365 12.27 9.72 -10.28
CA ALA A 365 11.71 8.49 -10.84
C ALA A 365 12.33 8.22 -12.21
N VAL A 366 12.47 6.94 -12.55
CA VAL A 366 12.84 6.49 -13.89
C VAL A 366 11.60 6.02 -14.64
N VAL A 367 11.57 6.24 -15.95
CA VAL A 367 10.59 5.61 -16.84
C VAL A 367 11.30 4.48 -17.56
N LEU A 368 10.68 3.30 -17.55
CA LEU A 368 11.17 2.08 -18.18
C LEU A 368 10.22 1.64 -19.28
N GLU A 369 10.78 1.19 -20.39
CA GLU A 369 10.06 0.52 -21.47
C GLU A 369 10.12 -0.99 -21.30
N LEU A 370 8.98 -1.66 -21.43
CA LEU A 370 8.88 -3.10 -21.43
C LEU A 370 9.16 -3.63 -22.85
N ARG A 371 10.25 -4.41 -23.00
CA ARG A 371 10.62 -5.00 -24.29
C ARG A 371 11.45 -6.27 -24.08
N ASN A 372 11.07 -7.34 -24.80
CA ASN A 372 11.82 -8.60 -24.82
C ASN A 372 12.11 -9.16 -23.41
N ARG A 373 11.10 -9.17 -22.55
CA ARG A 373 11.16 -9.61 -21.15
C ARG A 373 12.14 -8.78 -20.28
N LYS A 374 12.39 -7.51 -20.64
CA LYS A 374 13.24 -6.58 -19.91
C LYS A 374 12.52 -5.26 -19.65
N PHE A 375 12.93 -4.60 -18.59
CA PHE A 375 12.59 -3.21 -18.29
C PHE A 375 13.76 -2.33 -18.72
N LEU A 376 13.65 -1.66 -19.85
CA LEU A 376 14.72 -0.87 -20.47
C LEU A 376 14.58 0.59 -20.07
N TYR A 377 15.66 1.20 -19.60
CA TYR A 377 15.69 2.62 -19.25
C TYR A 377 15.31 3.52 -20.43
N LYS A 378 14.43 4.50 -20.20
CA LYS A 378 14.02 5.54 -21.17
C LYS A 378 14.47 6.91 -20.74
N GLU A 379 14.06 7.37 -19.58
CA GLU A 379 14.39 8.70 -19.05
C GLU A 379 14.25 8.75 -17.52
N THR A 380 14.86 9.79 -16.93
CA THR A 380 14.71 10.11 -15.52
C THR A 380 13.96 11.43 -15.38
N ILE A 381 12.94 11.48 -14.54
CA ILE A 381 12.16 12.69 -14.25
C ILE A 381 12.44 13.11 -12.80
N GLN A 382 12.87 14.38 -12.64
CA GLN A 382 13.20 14.95 -11.34
C GLN A 382 11.94 15.45 -10.61
N PRO A 383 11.89 15.38 -9.25
CA PRO A 383 10.86 16.05 -8.49
C PRO A 383 10.92 17.58 -8.69
N GLY A 384 9.77 18.22 -8.78
CA GLY A 384 9.70 19.68 -8.83
C GLY A 384 9.55 20.26 -10.23
N GLY A 385 8.35 20.26 -10.79
CA GLY A 385 8.03 20.87 -12.06
C GLY A 385 6.59 21.35 -12.22
N ILE A 386 5.67 20.88 -11.40
CA ILE A 386 4.32 21.47 -11.23
C ILE A 386 4.06 21.47 -9.73
N ALA A 387 3.83 22.65 -9.15
CA ALA A 387 3.34 22.72 -7.77
C ALA A 387 2.02 21.94 -7.70
N PRO A 388 1.83 21.03 -6.75
CA PRO A 388 0.56 20.35 -6.60
C PRO A 388 -0.52 21.43 -6.43
N ALA A 389 -1.60 21.32 -7.21
CA ALA A 389 -2.79 22.13 -6.96
C ALA A 389 -3.16 21.92 -5.48
N ALA A 390 -3.23 23.01 -4.73
CA ALA A 390 -3.57 22.97 -3.31
C ALA A 390 -4.84 22.10 -3.16
N SER A 391 -4.77 21.06 -2.38
CA SER A 391 -5.97 20.29 -2.02
C SER A 391 -7.04 21.26 -1.58
N PRO A 392 -8.28 21.17 -2.09
CA PRO A 392 -9.35 21.99 -1.55
C PRO A 392 -9.44 21.68 -0.06
N ALA A 393 -9.15 22.72 0.76
CA ALA A 393 -9.32 22.65 2.19
C ALA A 393 -10.73 22.12 2.45
N ALA A 394 -10.83 21.05 3.24
CA ALA A 394 -12.11 20.57 3.72
C ALA A 394 -12.89 21.78 4.21
N SER A 395 -14.03 22.07 3.56
CA SER A 395 -14.90 23.17 3.92
C SER A 395 -15.26 23.03 5.39
N ALA A 396 -14.69 23.94 6.19
CA ALA A 396 -15.08 24.12 7.57
C ALA A 396 -16.58 24.40 7.58
N SER A 397 -17.34 23.56 8.27
CA SER A 397 -18.74 23.85 8.60
C SER A 397 -18.82 25.25 9.23
N PRO A 398 -19.77 26.10 8.84
CA PRO A 398 -19.86 27.42 9.40
C PRO A 398 -20.20 27.30 10.89
N SER A 399 -19.32 27.82 11.72
CA SER A 399 -19.57 28.08 13.13
C SER A 399 -20.80 28.98 13.26
N ALA A 400 -21.77 28.55 14.05
CA ALA A 400 -22.93 29.30 14.40
C ALA A 400 -22.49 30.64 15.02
N ASN A 401 -22.83 31.74 14.34
CA ASN A 401 -22.60 33.11 14.82
C ASN A 401 -23.71 33.45 15.81
N THR A 402 -23.39 33.46 17.11
CA THR A 402 -24.23 33.94 18.16
C THR A 402 -24.06 35.48 18.28
N ASN A 403 -24.79 36.25 17.46
CA ASN A 403 -25.09 37.62 17.74
C ASN A 403 -26.34 38.06 16.93
N ALA A 404 -27.50 37.93 17.55
CA ALA A 404 -28.72 38.60 17.12
C ALA A 404 -29.25 39.45 18.28
N PRO A 405 -29.56 40.76 18.06
CA PRO A 405 -30.16 41.59 19.09
C PRO A 405 -31.66 41.27 19.23
N ALA A 406 -32.11 41.26 20.46
CA ALA A 406 -33.52 41.13 20.81
C ALA A 406 -34.39 42.18 20.15
N ASN A 407 -35.44 41.76 19.47
CA ASN A 407 -36.55 42.68 19.13
C ASN A 407 -37.86 42.04 19.63
N THR A 408 -38.43 42.72 20.61
CA THR A 408 -39.73 42.51 21.21
C THR A 408 -40.81 43.04 20.29
N ASN A 409 -41.74 42.20 19.81
CA ASN A 409 -43.15 42.54 19.62
C ASN A 409 -43.94 41.32 19.15
N ALA A 410 -44.76 40.78 20.02
CA ALA A 410 -45.86 39.88 19.69
C ALA A 410 -47.07 40.71 19.18
N PRO A 411 -47.96 40.12 18.35
CA PRO A 411 -49.18 39.61 18.99
C PRO A 411 -49.65 38.26 18.47
N SER A 412 -50.35 37.60 19.36
CA SER A 412 -51.18 36.40 19.30
C SER A 412 -52.11 36.36 18.09
N ASN A 413 -52.25 35.17 17.47
CA ASN A 413 -53.60 34.69 17.20
C ASN A 413 -53.65 33.15 17.02
N MET A 414 -54.63 32.58 17.69
CA MET A 414 -55.04 31.18 17.68
C MET A 414 -55.63 30.77 16.34
N ASN A 415 -55.41 29.54 15.95
CA ASN A 415 -56.47 28.57 15.64
C ASN A 415 -55.87 27.27 15.10
N ALA A 416 -56.10 26.20 15.86
CA ALA A 416 -56.05 24.83 15.37
C ALA A 416 -57.39 24.51 14.66
N PRO A 417 -57.45 23.47 13.81
CA PRO A 417 -57.91 22.22 14.39
C PRO A 417 -57.20 20.96 13.88
N ALA A 418 -57.27 19.96 14.73
CA ALA A 418 -56.91 18.57 14.53
C ALA A 418 -57.72 17.90 13.39
N ASN A 419 -57.12 16.94 12.73
CA ASN A 419 -57.89 15.81 12.23
C ASN A 419 -57.08 14.50 12.27
N THR A 420 -57.61 13.60 13.03
CA THR A 420 -57.36 12.18 13.21
C THR A 420 -57.83 11.39 12.00
N ASN A 421 -57.11 10.27 11.67
CA ASN A 421 -57.64 8.94 11.34
C ASN A 421 -56.50 8.06 10.81
N ALA A 422 -55.98 7.10 11.59
CA ALA A 422 -56.52 5.73 11.73
C ALA A 422 -56.16 4.79 10.58
N ARG A 423 -55.29 3.82 10.94
CA ARG A 423 -55.05 2.52 10.26
C ARG A 423 -56.39 1.74 10.12
N PRO A 424 -56.47 0.77 9.21
CA PRO A 424 -56.38 -0.59 9.70
C PRO A 424 -55.57 -1.59 8.84
N ALA A 425 -55.36 -2.70 9.52
CA ALA A 425 -54.62 -3.90 9.18
C ALA A 425 -55.34 -4.89 8.26
N GLY A 426 -54.55 -5.81 7.73
CA GLY A 426 -54.99 -7.20 7.51
C GLY A 426 -55.22 -7.61 6.07
N ASN A 427 -54.46 -8.52 5.52
CA ASN A 427 -54.94 -9.90 5.41
C ASN A 427 -53.94 -10.85 4.77
N THR A 428 -53.83 -11.99 5.39
CA THR A 428 -53.26 -13.29 5.08
C THR A 428 -53.86 -13.97 3.84
N ASN A 429 -53.08 -14.83 3.17
CA ASN A 429 -53.33 -16.21 2.71
C ASN A 429 -52.39 -16.52 1.55
N ALA A 430 -51.59 -17.52 1.59
CA ALA A 430 -51.72 -18.96 1.80
C ALA A 430 -51.48 -19.73 0.49
N MET A 431 -50.51 -20.61 0.58
CA MET A 431 -50.39 -21.96 0.00
C MET A 431 -50.44 -22.19 -1.53
N GLY A 432 -49.44 -22.94 -1.99
CA GLY A 432 -49.43 -23.71 -3.22
C GLY A 432 -48.19 -24.56 -3.38
N ALA A 433 -48.16 -25.73 -2.72
CA ALA A 433 -47.20 -26.80 -2.95
C ALA A 433 -47.55 -27.59 -4.22
N ASN A 434 -46.57 -28.09 -4.97
CA ASN A 434 -46.59 -29.37 -5.67
C ASN A 434 -45.18 -29.69 -6.17
N THR A 435 -44.50 -30.64 -5.60
CA THR A 435 -44.32 -32.08 -5.78
C THR A 435 -43.86 -32.55 -7.16
N SER A 436 -42.70 -33.22 -7.06
CA SER A 436 -42.29 -34.48 -7.68
C SER A 436 -41.71 -34.48 -9.10
N GLY A 437 -40.58 -35.18 -9.17
CA GLY A 437 -40.01 -35.74 -10.39
C GLY A 437 -38.61 -36.28 -10.21
N ARG A 438 -38.48 -37.46 -9.57
CA ARG A 438 -37.26 -38.33 -9.61
C ARG A 438 -37.04 -38.82 -11.05
N ASN A 439 -35.76 -39.00 -11.42
CA ASN A 439 -35.15 -40.26 -11.91
C ASN A 439 -33.67 -40.01 -12.16
N SER A 440 -32.81 -40.64 -11.45
CA SER A 440 -32.01 -41.88 -11.53
C SER A 440 -31.62 -42.34 -12.96
N ASN A 441 -30.31 -42.41 -13.21
CA ASN A 441 -29.50 -43.58 -13.54
C ASN A 441 -28.11 -43.12 -14.06
N MET A 442 -27.06 -43.47 -13.38
CA MET A 442 -26.18 -44.65 -13.54
C MET A 442 -25.54 -44.77 -14.93
N SER A 443 -24.21 -44.68 -15.03
CA SER A 443 -23.28 -45.79 -15.18
C SER A 443 -21.95 -45.28 -15.74
N SER A 444 -20.85 -45.30 -15.00
CA SER A 444 -19.66 -46.14 -15.11
C SER A 444 -19.12 -46.43 -16.51
N THR A 445 -17.87 -46.17 -16.77
CA THR A 445 -16.74 -47.08 -17.06
C THR A 445 -15.59 -46.29 -17.68
N ASN A 446 -14.49 -46.24 -17.04
CA ASN A 446 -13.23 -46.96 -17.16
C ASN A 446 -12.36 -46.74 -18.43
N MET A 447 -11.11 -46.44 -18.13
CA MET A 447 -9.82 -46.96 -18.62
C MET A 447 -9.15 -46.34 -19.85
N ASN A 448 -7.92 -45.92 -19.51
CA ASN A 448 -6.62 -46.16 -20.18
C ASN A 448 -6.37 -45.52 -21.59
N ARG A 449 -5.52 -44.54 -21.61
CA ARG A 449 -4.06 -44.68 -21.96
C ARG A 449 -3.36 -43.38 -21.64
#